data_d1ed26a0ca134924a10031500096aab4
#
_entry.id   d1ed26a0ca134924a10031500096aab4
#
_cell.length_a   1.000
_cell.length_b   1.000
_cell.length_c   1.000
_cell.angle_alpha   90.00
_cell.angle_beta   90.00
_cell.angle_gamma   90.00
#
_symmetry.space_group_name_H-M   'P 1'
#
loop_
_entity.id
_entity.type
_entity.pdbx_description
1 polymer ?
#
loop_
_entity_poly.entity_id
_entity_poly.type
_entity_poly.pdbx_seq_one_letter_code
_entity_poly.pdbx_strand_id
1 'polypeptide(L)'
;EGDTIKIGDLLASIDETAPKPASAQQAETASAQKTEAAKPATTTAPVSSVPNDIKASPVASAIIADKKVDPKSVTASGYQGKIMKDDVLAALSNPGKKAFNGAELFSRNVRVEKMSNLRKTISRRLVEAKNTTAMLTTFNEVDMGSIMEIRTKYKDKFKEIHGVGLGFMSFFAKACAVALAEWPSVNAYIDGDQLVYHDYADISIAVSTPRGLTVPVMRNVESMSMADIEKMVVELAGKARDSKLTTEELTGGTFTITNGGVFGSLMSTPIINIPQSAILGMHKIQERPMAINGQVVIRPMMYLALSYDHRIVDGRESVSFLVRVKELLENPEQLLIGKDPVKTLLEL
;
A
#
# COMPACT_ATOMS: atom_id res chain seq x y z
N GLU A 1 23.43 21.00 -7.08
CA GLU A 1 22.73 19.71 -6.87
C GLU A 1 21.23 19.90 -7.01
N GLY A 2 20.66 19.31 -8.01
CA GLY A 2 19.20 19.31 -8.24
C GLY A 2 18.72 19.89 -9.55
N ASP A 3 19.62 20.38 -10.40
CA ASP A 3 19.28 20.92 -11.70
C ASP A 3 19.10 19.81 -12.75
N THR A 4 18.17 20.01 -13.67
CA THR A 4 17.91 19.10 -14.78
C THR A 4 18.95 19.34 -15.87
N ILE A 5 19.81 18.35 -16.11
CA ILE A 5 20.90 18.43 -17.12
C ILE A 5 20.37 17.88 -18.44
N LYS A 6 20.63 18.61 -19.53
CA LYS A 6 20.34 18.16 -20.90
C LYS A 6 21.53 17.40 -21.48
N ILE A 7 21.27 16.51 -22.44
CA ILE A 7 22.34 15.80 -23.14
C ILE A 7 23.22 16.83 -23.89
N GLY A 8 24.52 16.90 -23.51
CA GLY A 8 25.47 17.86 -24.04
C GLY A 8 25.92 18.97 -23.08
N ASP A 9 25.33 19.04 -21.87
CA ASP A 9 25.73 20.04 -20.88
C ASP A 9 27.05 19.65 -20.19
N LEU A 10 27.91 20.64 -19.92
CA LEU A 10 29.18 20.46 -19.23
C LEU A 10 28.91 20.18 -17.74
N LEU A 11 29.22 18.96 -17.25
CA LEU A 11 28.87 18.51 -15.92
C LEU A 11 29.82 19.01 -14.82
N ALA A 12 31.09 19.19 -15.13
CA ALA A 12 32.10 19.76 -14.24
C ALA A 12 33.35 20.12 -15.02
N SER A 13 34.11 21.14 -14.58
CA SER A 13 35.49 21.37 -15.00
C SER A 13 36.39 21.18 -13.77
N ILE A 14 37.48 20.43 -13.93
CA ILE A 14 38.46 20.19 -12.88
C ILE A 14 39.59 21.21 -13.06
N ASP A 15 39.81 22.03 -12.04
CA ASP A 15 40.96 22.91 -11.97
C ASP A 15 42.08 22.18 -11.22
N GLU A 16 43.10 21.70 -11.96
CA GLU A 16 44.24 20.96 -11.42
C GLU A 16 45.25 21.84 -10.65
N THR A 17 45.05 23.16 -10.65
CA THR A 17 45.95 24.12 -10.02
C THR A 17 45.50 24.61 -8.66
N ALA A 18 44.31 24.21 -8.19
CA ALA A 18 43.78 24.66 -6.92
C ALA A 18 44.41 23.94 -5.72
N PRO A 19 44.88 24.64 -4.69
CA PRO A 19 45.48 24.03 -3.50
C PRO A 19 44.44 23.28 -2.67
N LYS A 20 44.81 22.09 -2.21
CA LYS A 20 44.02 21.18 -1.40
C LYS A 20 43.60 21.84 -0.07
N PRO A 21 42.32 21.91 0.34
CA PRO A 21 41.96 22.46 1.62
C PRO A 21 42.45 21.61 2.79
N ALA A 22 43.07 22.27 3.77
CA ALA A 22 43.61 21.63 4.97
C ALA A 22 42.47 21.17 5.89
N SER A 23 42.62 19.95 6.39
CA SER A 23 41.79 19.30 7.40
C SER A 23 41.75 20.12 8.69
N ALA A 24 40.58 20.52 9.15
CA ALA A 24 40.40 21.11 10.49
C ALA A 24 40.39 19.99 11.54
N GLN A 25 41.44 19.95 12.33
CA GLN A 25 41.57 19.15 13.55
C GLN A 25 40.85 19.82 14.72
N GLN A 26 40.25 18.99 15.54
CA GLN A 26 39.66 19.29 16.84
C GLN A 26 40.58 20.07 17.78
N ALA A 27 39.99 20.95 18.57
CA ALA A 27 40.62 21.45 19.78
C ALA A 27 39.66 21.24 20.97
N GLU A 28 40.07 20.24 21.78
CA GLU A 28 39.70 20.16 23.19
C GLU A 28 40.42 21.26 23.97
N THR A 29 39.77 21.91 24.88
CA THR A 29 40.41 22.33 26.13
C THR A 29 39.42 22.45 27.26
N ALA A 30 39.76 21.80 28.34
CA ALA A 30 39.17 21.79 29.66
C ALA A 30 39.40 23.11 30.41
N SER A 31 38.52 23.42 31.32
CA SER A 31 38.91 23.98 32.64
C SER A 31 37.88 23.75 33.70
N ALA A 32 38.32 23.09 34.75
CA ALA A 32 37.64 22.91 36.02
C ALA A 32 37.75 24.13 36.92
N GLN A 33 36.74 24.42 37.71
CA GLN A 33 36.97 24.93 39.06
C GLN A 33 35.82 24.58 40.00
N LYS A 34 36.28 24.08 41.11
CA LYS A 34 35.66 23.57 42.32
C LYS A 34 35.34 24.70 43.27
N THR A 35 34.16 24.70 43.88
CA THR A 35 34.03 25.29 45.25
C THR A 35 33.05 24.47 46.06
N GLU A 36 33.45 24.25 47.27
CA GLU A 36 32.99 23.31 48.32
C GLU A 36 32.10 24.07 49.32
N ALA A 37 31.30 23.26 50.05
CA ALA A 37 30.73 23.48 51.39
C ALA A 37 29.37 24.16 51.53
N ALA A 38 28.37 23.51 52.07
CA ALA A 38 28.14 23.22 53.44
C ALA A 38 26.85 22.42 53.69
N LYS A 39 26.93 21.40 54.57
CA LYS A 39 25.80 20.71 55.21
C LYS A 39 25.26 21.55 56.36
N PRO A 40 23.95 21.43 56.72
CA PRO A 40 23.66 20.46 57.82
C PRO A 40 22.33 19.71 57.69
N ALA A 41 22.41 18.50 58.18
CA ALA A 41 21.62 17.71 59.12
C ALA A 41 20.08 17.56 59.00
N THR A 42 19.72 16.30 58.77
CA THR A 42 18.76 15.40 59.42
C THR A 42 17.33 15.85 59.76
N THR A 43 16.35 15.17 59.14
CA THR A 43 15.28 14.50 59.87
C THR A 43 14.72 13.35 59.04
N THR A 44 14.75 12.15 59.63
CA THR A 44 14.24 10.89 59.09
C THR A 44 12.74 10.76 59.34
N ALA A 45 12.00 10.37 58.31
CA ALA A 45 10.69 9.75 58.43
C ALA A 45 10.56 8.64 57.37
N PRO A 46 9.83 7.56 57.60
CA PRO A 46 9.99 6.27 56.92
C PRO A 46 9.47 6.30 55.47
N VAL A 47 10.32 5.91 54.55
CA VAL A 47 10.04 5.83 53.14
C VAL A 47 9.46 4.46 52.83
N SER A 48 8.24 4.42 52.32
CA SER A 48 7.67 3.22 51.67
C SER A 48 8.56 2.83 50.50
N SER A 49 9.06 1.62 50.48
CA SER A 49 10.00 1.09 49.49
C SER A 49 9.38 1.01 48.10
N VAL A 50 9.93 1.75 47.16
CA VAL A 50 9.74 1.52 45.71
C VAL A 50 10.54 0.27 45.30
N PRO A 51 10.05 -0.58 44.37
CA PRO A 51 10.80 -1.75 43.93
C PRO A 51 12.20 -1.42 43.46
N ASN A 52 13.20 -2.24 43.84
CA ASN A 52 14.65 -2.00 43.72
C ASN A 52 15.20 -1.84 42.29
N ASP A 53 14.36 -1.98 41.24
CA ASP A 53 14.78 -1.95 39.82
C ASP A 53 14.63 -0.58 39.14
N ILE A 54 14.09 0.42 39.83
CA ILE A 54 13.81 1.71 39.22
C ILE A 54 14.77 2.77 39.74
N LYS A 55 15.64 3.26 38.85
CA LYS A 55 16.53 4.37 39.18
C LYS A 55 15.75 5.68 39.23
N ALA A 56 15.39 6.15 40.40
CA ALA A 56 14.74 7.44 40.59
C ALA A 56 15.54 8.32 41.56
N SER A 57 15.42 9.64 41.48
CA SER A 57 15.95 10.55 42.47
C SER A 57 15.14 10.44 43.75
N PRO A 58 15.71 10.73 44.96
CA PRO A 58 14.96 10.63 46.20
C PRO A 58 13.65 11.43 46.21
N VAL A 59 13.65 12.60 45.60
CA VAL A 59 12.46 13.45 45.46
C VAL A 59 11.44 12.84 44.48
N ALA A 60 11.90 12.30 43.34
CA ALA A 60 11.04 11.61 42.40
C ALA A 60 10.38 10.39 43.06
N SER A 61 11.14 9.59 43.78
CA SER A 61 10.62 8.41 44.51
C SER A 61 9.55 8.78 45.55
N ALA A 62 9.75 9.87 46.28
CA ALA A 62 8.76 10.37 47.23
C ALA A 62 7.45 10.80 46.55
N ILE A 63 7.53 11.50 45.41
CA ILE A 63 6.34 11.94 44.65
C ILE A 63 5.64 10.72 44.04
N ILE A 64 6.39 9.75 43.50
CA ILE A 64 5.85 8.49 42.93
C ILE A 64 5.04 7.75 44.00
N ALA A 65 5.60 7.63 45.22
CA ALA A 65 4.92 6.97 46.32
C ALA A 65 3.68 7.74 46.80
N ASP A 66 3.80 9.07 46.99
CA ASP A 66 2.71 9.92 47.47
C ASP A 66 1.53 9.96 46.47
N LYS A 67 1.81 10.13 45.20
CA LYS A 67 0.79 10.26 44.13
C LYS A 67 0.41 8.93 43.48
N LYS A 68 0.98 7.81 43.93
CA LYS A 68 0.75 6.44 43.38
C LYS A 68 0.93 6.39 41.83
N VAL A 69 1.94 7.07 41.35
CA VAL A 69 2.29 7.06 39.92
C VAL A 69 2.97 5.72 39.59
N ASP A 70 2.57 5.09 38.47
CA ASP A 70 3.32 3.92 37.97
C ASP A 70 4.69 4.38 37.46
N PRO A 71 5.81 3.97 38.07
CA PRO A 71 7.14 4.39 37.66
C PRO A 71 7.49 3.99 36.22
N LYS A 72 6.87 2.93 35.67
CA LYS A 72 7.06 2.48 34.29
C LYS A 72 6.39 3.40 33.26
N SER A 73 5.46 4.23 33.70
CA SER A 73 4.78 5.22 32.84
C SER A 73 5.54 6.56 32.78
N VAL A 74 6.60 6.73 33.55
CA VAL A 74 7.39 7.97 33.62
C VAL A 74 8.59 7.87 32.69
N THR A 75 8.73 8.79 31.74
CA THR A 75 9.91 8.89 30.87
C THR A 75 11.05 9.54 31.62
N ALA A 76 12.14 8.79 31.85
CA ALA A 76 13.30 9.27 32.61
C ALA A 76 14.17 10.21 31.76
N SER A 77 14.45 11.44 32.24
CA SER A 77 15.34 12.43 31.59
C SER A 77 16.74 12.48 32.21
N GLY A 78 16.94 11.87 33.41
CA GLY A 78 18.20 11.92 34.11
C GLY A 78 19.28 10.99 33.56
N TYR A 79 20.55 11.27 33.96
CA TYR A 79 21.72 10.48 33.58
C TYR A 79 21.53 8.98 33.87
N GLN A 80 21.88 8.12 32.93
CA GLN A 80 21.69 6.64 32.95
C GLN A 80 20.22 6.20 33.16
N GLY A 81 19.24 6.95 32.65
CA GLY A 81 17.84 6.57 32.75
C GLY A 81 17.23 6.83 34.14
N LYS A 82 17.77 7.75 34.92
CA LYS A 82 17.28 8.13 36.24
C LYS A 82 16.05 9.01 36.12
N ILE A 83 14.95 8.63 36.78
CA ILE A 83 13.74 9.44 36.85
C ILE A 83 13.99 10.65 37.77
N MET A 84 13.78 11.84 37.25
CA MET A 84 13.91 13.09 37.98
C MET A 84 12.54 13.60 38.47
N LYS A 85 12.55 14.58 39.37
CA LYS A 85 11.32 15.21 39.91
C LYS A 85 10.41 15.71 38.79
N ASP A 86 11.00 16.39 37.81
CA ASP A 86 10.25 17.04 36.72
C ASP A 86 9.60 16.01 35.77
N ASP A 87 10.20 14.83 35.61
CA ASP A 87 9.62 13.73 34.84
C ASP A 87 8.33 13.22 35.49
N VAL A 88 8.32 13.09 36.80
CA VAL A 88 7.14 12.65 37.55
C VAL A 88 6.03 13.72 37.52
N LEU A 89 6.40 14.99 37.66
CA LEU A 89 5.44 16.09 37.56
C LEU A 89 4.85 16.19 36.14
N ALA A 90 5.65 15.98 35.10
CA ALA A 90 5.19 15.93 33.72
C ALA A 90 4.23 14.74 33.48
N ALA A 91 4.53 13.57 34.05
CA ALA A 91 3.64 12.42 33.99
C ALA A 91 2.31 12.62 34.72
N LEU A 92 2.34 13.33 35.83
CA LEU A 92 1.14 13.70 36.61
C LEU A 92 0.25 14.72 35.89
N SER A 93 0.86 15.69 35.20
CA SER A 93 0.12 16.68 34.43
C SER A 93 -0.46 16.15 33.11
N ASN A 94 0.08 15.01 32.62
CA ASN A 94 -0.35 14.37 31.38
C ASN A 94 -0.54 12.85 31.52
N PRO A 95 -1.43 12.40 32.38
CA PRO A 95 -1.63 10.95 32.61
C PRO A 95 -2.12 10.27 31.33
N GLY A 96 -1.39 9.22 30.91
CA GLY A 96 -1.75 8.41 29.74
C GLY A 96 -1.30 8.93 28.37
N LYS A 97 -0.63 10.09 28.29
CA LYS A 97 -0.03 10.59 27.05
C LYS A 97 1.38 10.02 26.87
N LYS A 98 1.56 9.19 25.88
CA LYS A 98 2.88 8.70 25.43
C LYS A 98 3.49 9.72 24.45
N ALA A 99 4.82 9.84 24.46
CA ALA A 99 5.53 10.58 23.42
C ALA A 99 5.16 10.04 22.03
N PHE A 100 4.80 10.91 21.10
CA PHE A 100 4.51 10.52 19.73
C PHE A 100 5.83 10.34 18.97
N ASN A 101 6.15 9.13 18.53
CA ASN A 101 7.40 8.79 17.83
C ASN A 101 8.68 9.31 18.50
N GLY A 102 8.74 9.30 19.85
CA GLY A 102 9.89 9.79 20.60
C GLY A 102 10.04 11.33 20.65
N ALA A 103 9.13 12.08 20.06
CA ALA A 103 9.11 13.53 20.16
C ALA A 103 8.47 13.99 21.48
N GLU A 104 8.94 15.13 22.02
CA GLU A 104 8.31 15.73 23.19
C GLU A 104 6.85 16.05 22.93
N LEU A 105 6.00 15.82 23.94
CA LEU A 105 4.59 16.21 23.88
C LEU A 105 4.48 17.72 23.64
N PHE A 106 3.54 18.10 22.74
CA PHE A 106 3.32 19.48 22.30
C PHE A 106 4.46 20.10 21.47
N SER A 107 5.51 19.34 21.10
CA SER A 107 6.50 19.81 20.14
C SER A 107 5.85 20.01 18.77
N ARG A 108 6.30 21.02 18.03
CA ARG A 108 5.91 21.27 16.63
C ARG A 108 7.06 21.01 15.68
N ASN A 109 7.86 19.99 15.99
CA ASN A 109 9.00 19.61 15.16
C ASN A 109 8.53 19.15 13.80
N VAL A 110 9.13 19.68 12.76
CA VAL A 110 8.88 19.33 11.36
C VAL A 110 10.08 18.53 10.85
N ARG A 111 9.80 17.39 10.25
CA ARG A 111 10.81 16.59 9.57
C ARG A 111 10.66 16.79 8.06
N VAL A 112 11.70 17.29 7.43
CA VAL A 112 11.76 17.51 5.98
C VAL A 112 12.67 16.45 5.35
N GLU A 113 12.13 15.72 4.36
CA GLU A 113 12.88 14.72 3.61
C GLU A 113 12.77 14.98 2.10
N LYS A 114 13.88 14.81 1.38
CA LYS A 114 13.90 14.89 -0.08
C LYS A 114 13.22 13.66 -0.69
N MET A 115 12.30 13.86 -1.61
CA MET A 115 11.66 12.75 -2.33
C MET A 115 12.69 11.96 -3.14
N SER A 116 12.60 10.62 -3.11
CA SER A 116 13.39 9.74 -3.97
C SER A 116 13.03 9.95 -5.45
N ASN A 117 13.95 9.60 -6.36
CA ASN A 117 13.71 9.72 -7.80
C ASN A 117 12.51 8.85 -8.26
N LEU A 118 12.36 7.66 -7.70
CA LEU A 118 11.20 6.80 -7.93
C LEU A 118 9.90 7.52 -7.53
N ARG A 119 9.86 8.12 -6.33
CA ARG A 119 8.66 8.86 -5.85
C ARG A 119 8.34 10.06 -6.74
N LYS A 120 9.35 10.79 -7.21
CA LYS A 120 9.15 11.90 -8.17
C LYS A 120 8.54 11.41 -9.49
N THR A 121 9.03 10.29 -10.04
CA THR A 121 8.51 9.69 -11.26
C THR A 121 7.06 9.23 -11.10
N ILE A 122 6.75 8.53 -9.99
CA ILE A 122 5.37 8.12 -9.67
C ILE A 122 4.46 9.34 -9.57
N SER A 123 4.88 10.38 -8.83
CA SER A 123 4.10 11.62 -8.66
C SER A 123 3.76 12.25 -10.00
N ARG A 124 4.76 12.40 -10.90
CA ARG A 124 4.56 12.96 -12.23
C ARG A 124 3.56 12.15 -13.05
N ARG A 125 3.73 10.82 -13.11
CA ARG A 125 2.82 9.94 -13.87
C ARG A 125 1.38 9.96 -13.36
N LEU A 126 1.19 9.99 -12.04
CA LEU A 126 -0.15 10.06 -11.45
C LEU A 126 -0.84 11.39 -11.76
N VAL A 127 -0.12 12.51 -11.66
CA VAL A 127 -0.64 13.84 -12.00
C VAL A 127 -0.94 13.92 -13.49
N GLU A 128 -0.06 13.40 -14.35
CA GLU A 128 -0.25 13.32 -15.79
C GLU A 128 -1.51 12.53 -16.13
N ALA A 129 -1.66 11.32 -15.62
CA ALA A 129 -2.85 10.49 -15.81
C ALA A 129 -4.14 11.22 -15.41
N LYS A 130 -4.13 11.89 -14.26
CA LYS A 130 -5.29 12.64 -13.76
C LYS A 130 -5.65 13.84 -14.64
N ASN A 131 -4.66 14.53 -15.23
CA ASN A 131 -4.86 15.76 -15.99
C ASN A 131 -5.10 15.51 -17.49
N THR A 132 -4.63 14.37 -18.03
CA THR A 132 -4.73 14.06 -19.47
C THR A 132 -5.89 13.14 -19.84
N THR A 133 -6.65 12.66 -18.86
CA THR A 133 -7.82 11.79 -19.06
C THR A 133 -9.11 12.46 -18.57
N ALA A 134 -10.22 12.18 -19.22
CA ALA A 134 -11.56 12.48 -18.70
C ALA A 134 -12.02 11.34 -17.79
N MET A 135 -11.30 11.16 -16.64
CA MET A 135 -11.46 10.02 -15.76
C MET A 135 -12.79 10.02 -15.01
N LEU A 136 -13.56 8.97 -15.19
CA LEU A 136 -14.77 8.67 -14.42
C LEU A 136 -14.64 7.29 -13.76
N THR A 137 -15.40 7.04 -12.69
CA THR A 137 -15.44 5.74 -12.02
C THR A 137 -16.88 5.29 -11.86
N THR A 138 -17.17 4.06 -12.30
CA THR A 138 -18.40 3.35 -12.02
C THR A 138 -18.16 2.24 -11.01
N PHE A 139 -19.18 1.91 -10.22
CA PHE A 139 -19.08 0.92 -9.14
C PHE A 139 -20.13 -0.17 -9.34
N ASN A 140 -19.78 -1.37 -8.89
CA ASN A 140 -20.72 -2.47 -8.71
C ASN A 140 -20.33 -3.27 -7.47
N GLU A 141 -21.18 -4.17 -7.04
CA GLU A 141 -20.87 -5.12 -5.97
C GLU A 141 -21.00 -6.55 -6.50
N VAL A 142 -20.14 -7.44 -6.01
CA VAL A 142 -20.09 -8.84 -6.41
C VAL A 142 -20.21 -9.74 -5.20
N ASP A 143 -21.01 -10.79 -5.32
CA ASP A 143 -21.08 -11.88 -4.36
C ASP A 143 -19.92 -12.85 -4.61
N MET A 144 -19.03 -12.95 -3.64
CA MET A 144 -17.85 -13.81 -3.72
C MET A 144 -18.11 -15.26 -3.26
N GLY A 145 -19.33 -15.59 -2.90
CA GLY A 145 -19.71 -16.89 -2.34
C GLY A 145 -19.28 -18.07 -3.20
N SER A 146 -19.66 -18.08 -4.48
CA SER A 146 -19.33 -19.15 -5.44
C SER A 146 -17.81 -19.37 -5.56
N ILE A 147 -17.05 -18.29 -5.68
CA ILE A 147 -15.58 -18.38 -5.77
C ILE A 147 -14.98 -18.90 -4.46
N MET A 148 -15.48 -18.44 -3.30
CA MET A 148 -15.00 -18.88 -1.99
C MET A 148 -15.31 -20.36 -1.76
N GLU A 149 -16.46 -20.86 -2.18
CA GLU A 149 -16.83 -22.27 -2.13
C GLU A 149 -15.91 -23.13 -3.00
N ILE A 150 -15.67 -22.73 -4.26
CA ILE A 150 -14.73 -23.39 -5.16
C ILE A 150 -13.34 -23.44 -4.53
N ARG A 151 -12.83 -22.32 -4.02
CA ARG A 151 -11.51 -22.27 -3.37
C ARG A 151 -11.45 -23.17 -2.15
N THR A 152 -12.46 -23.12 -1.28
CA THR A 152 -12.52 -23.96 -0.08
C THR A 152 -12.48 -25.43 -0.43
N LYS A 153 -13.20 -25.84 -1.46
CA LYS A 153 -13.31 -27.24 -1.88
C LYS A 153 -12.06 -27.77 -2.59
N TYR A 154 -11.39 -26.92 -3.39
CA TYR A 154 -10.38 -27.39 -4.33
C TYR A 154 -8.97 -26.86 -4.08
N LYS A 155 -8.74 -25.91 -3.16
CA LYS A 155 -7.44 -25.25 -2.95
C LYS A 155 -6.28 -26.21 -2.69
N ASP A 156 -6.51 -27.27 -1.92
CA ASP A 156 -5.45 -28.21 -1.53
C ASP A 156 -5.09 -29.12 -2.72
N LYS A 157 -6.09 -29.66 -3.40
CA LYS A 157 -5.89 -30.47 -4.62
C LYS A 157 -5.28 -29.65 -5.76
N PHE A 158 -5.70 -28.41 -5.93
CA PHE A 158 -5.13 -27.49 -6.92
C PHE A 158 -3.64 -27.25 -6.64
N LYS A 159 -3.29 -27.00 -5.37
CA LYS A 159 -1.90 -26.81 -4.95
C LYS A 159 -1.06 -28.07 -5.14
N GLU A 160 -1.62 -29.23 -4.84
CA GLU A 160 -0.95 -30.54 -5.04
C GLU A 160 -0.61 -30.78 -6.53
N ILE A 161 -1.55 -30.50 -7.44
CA ILE A 161 -1.39 -30.75 -8.88
C ILE A 161 -0.50 -29.69 -9.55
N HIS A 162 -0.73 -28.41 -9.21
CA HIS A 162 -0.12 -27.31 -9.96
C HIS A 162 1.07 -26.65 -9.26
N GLY A 163 1.35 -26.98 -7.99
CA GLY A 163 2.45 -26.44 -7.20
C GLY A 163 2.22 -24.99 -6.75
N VAL A 164 1.04 -24.41 -6.99
CA VAL A 164 0.66 -23.03 -6.65
C VAL A 164 -0.72 -23.00 -5.99
N GLY A 165 -0.94 -22.04 -5.06
CA GLY A 165 -2.24 -21.89 -4.40
C GLY A 165 -3.29 -21.27 -5.33
N LEU A 166 -4.56 -21.70 -5.21
CA LEU A 166 -5.69 -21.09 -5.92
C LEU A 166 -6.06 -19.75 -5.25
N GLY A 167 -5.64 -18.64 -5.83
CA GLY A 167 -5.95 -17.28 -5.37
C GLY A 167 -7.29 -16.75 -5.91
N PHE A 168 -7.52 -15.46 -5.75
CA PHE A 168 -8.63 -14.75 -6.39
C PHE A 168 -8.22 -14.17 -7.76
N MET A 169 -6.91 -13.91 -7.96
CA MET A 169 -6.43 -13.18 -9.13
C MET A 169 -6.71 -13.89 -10.43
N SER A 170 -6.62 -15.21 -10.47
CA SER A 170 -6.95 -16.00 -11.66
C SER A 170 -8.41 -15.84 -12.09
N PHE A 171 -9.36 -15.83 -11.14
CA PHE A 171 -10.78 -15.57 -11.43
C PHE A 171 -10.99 -14.17 -11.99
N PHE A 172 -10.42 -13.16 -11.34
CA PHE A 172 -10.57 -11.76 -11.78
C PHE A 172 -9.88 -11.51 -13.13
N ALA A 173 -8.67 -12.03 -13.33
CA ALA A 173 -7.95 -11.86 -14.57
C ALA A 173 -8.68 -12.53 -15.75
N LYS A 174 -9.20 -13.75 -15.56
CA LYS A 174 -10.01 -14.45 -16.59
C LYS A 174 -11.32 -13.72 -16.87
N ALA A 175 -12.05 -13.28 -15.83
CA ALA A 175 -13.28 -12.53 -16.00
C ALA A 175 -13.05 -11.21 -16.77
N CYS A 176 -11.96 -10.49 -16.44
CA CYS A 176 -11.57 -9.30 -17.19
C CYS A 176 -11.19 -9.63 -18.65
N ALA A 177 -10.41 -10.67 -18.89
CA ALA A 177 -10.01 -11.04 -20.25
C ALA A 177 -11.22 -11.37 -21.16
N VAL A 178 -12.21 -12.10 -20.62
CA VAL A 178 -13.48 -12.36 -21.34
C VAL A 178 -14.23 -11.07 -21.61
N ALA A 179 -14.39 -10.23 -20.58
CA ALA A 179 -15.12 -8.97 -20.71
C ALA A 179 -14.41 -7.97 -21.65
N LEU A 180 -13.06 -7.93 -21.67
CA LEU A 180 -12.29 -7.07 -22.59
C LEU A 180 -12.49 -7.46 -24.06
N ALA A 181 -12.68 -8.73 -24.37
CA ALA A 181 -13.01 -9.19 -25.72
C ALA A 181 -14.43 -8.78 -26.14
N GLU A 182 -15.37 -8.69 -25.20
CA GLU A 182 -16.76 -8.28 -25.46
C GLU A 182 -16.92 -6.75 -25.54
N TRP A 183 -16.05 -5.97 -24.86
CA TRP A 183 -16.02 -4.49 -24.85
C TRP A 183 -14.63 -3.96 -25.23
N PRO A 184 -14.27 -3.95 -26.53
CA PRO A 184 -12.94 -3.57 -27.00
C PRO A 184 -12.54 -2.13 -26.64
N SER A 185 -13.49 -1.21 -26.47
CA SER A 185 -13.21 0.17 -26.04
C SER A 185 -12.53 0.26 -24.69
N VAL A 186 -12.82 -0.69 -23.78
CA VAL A 186 -12.16 -0.80 -22.46
C VAL A 186 -10.73 -1.31 -22.57
N ASN A 187 -10.37 -1.96 -23.70
CA ASN A 187 -9.04 -2.48 -24.03
C ASN A 187 -8.32 -1.67 -25.10
N ALA A 188 -8.59 -0.37 -25.18
CA ALA A 188 -8.04 0.53 -26.16
C ALA A 188 -7.23 1.68 -25.53
N TYR A 189 -6.54 2.47 -26.33
CA TYR A 189 -5.93 3.73 -25.93
C TYR A 189 -5.97 4.76 -27.05
N ILE A 190 -5.73 6.04 -26.69
CA ILE A 190 -5.64 7.15 -27.66
C ILE A 190 -4.18 7.34 -28.07
N ASP A 191 -3.94 7.35 -29.39
CA ASP A 191 -2.66 7.75 -29.98
C ASP A 191 -2.91 8.90 -30.98
N GLY A 192 -2.60 10.10 -30.57
CA GLY A 192 -2.96 11.32 -31.32
C GLY A 192 -4.47 11.41 -31.49
N ASP A 193 -4.93 11.32 -32.76
CA ASP A 193 -6.35 11.35 -33.15
C ASP A 193 -6.92 9.95 -33.44
N GLN A 194 -6.18 8.89 -33.07
CA GLN A 194 -6.58 7.52 -33.36
C GLN A 194 -6.90 6.76 -32.07
N LEU A 195 -7.87 5.83 -32.16
CA LEU A 195 -8.12 4.80 -31.16
C LEU A 195 -7.42 3.52 -31.59
N VAL A 196 -6.54 3.02 -30.73
CA VAL A 196 -5.83 1.76 -30.93
C VAL A 196 -6.46 0.70 -30.06
N TYR A 197 -7.01 -0.34 -30.67
CA TYR A 197 -7.64 -1.48 -30.02
C TYR A 197 -6.67 -2.64 -29.94
N HIS A 198 -6.77 -3.43 -28.85
CA HIS A 198 -5.97 -4.63 -28.67
C HIS A 198 -6.87 -5.87 -28.80
N ASP A 199 -6.47 -6.83 -29.65
CA ASP A 199 -7.14 -8.14 -29.80
C ASP A 199 -6.62 -9.19 -28.81
N TYR A 200 -5.86 -8.76 -27.80
CA TYR A 200 -5.29 -9.58 -26.72
C TYR A 200 -5.44 -8.84 -25.39
N ALA A 201 -5.33 -9.57 -24.29
CA ALA A 201 -5.47 -9.02 -22.93
C ALA A 201 -4.16 -9.16 -22.14
N ASP A 202 -3.32 -8.11 -22.18
CA ASP A 202 -2.12 -8.00 -21.36
C ASP A 202 -2.48 -7.28 -20.06
N ILE A 203 -2.75 -8.07 -19.01
CA ILE A 203 -3.29 -7.54 -17.76
C ILE A 203 -2.17 -7.25 -16.76
N SER A 204 -2.08 -5.99 -16.39
CA SER A 204 -1.15 -5.52 -15.35
C SER A 204 -1.74 -5.72 -13.96
N ILE A 205 -0.92 -6.13 -12.98
CA ILE A 205 -1.34 -6.29 -11.58
C ILE A 205 -0.55 -5.35 -10.68
N ALA A 206 -1.27 -4.56 -9.89
CA ALA A 206 -0.65 -3.67 -8.92
C ALA A 206 -0.08 -4.46 -7.73
N VAL A 207 1.24 -4.39 -7.54
CA VAL A 207 1.98 -5.06 -6.47
C VAL A 207 2.61 -4.01 -5.54
N SER A 208 2.29 -4.09 -4.26
CA SER A 208 2.92 -3.27 -3.22
C SER A 208 4.29 -3.84 -2.86
N THR A 209 5.30 -2.95 -2.86
CA THR A 209 6.68 -3.28 -2.47
C THR A 209 7.18 -2.29 -1.41
N PRO A 210 8.26 -2.60 -0.68
CA PRO A 210 8.85 -1.63 0.26
C PRO A 210 9.29 -0.31 -0.38
N ARG A 211 9.57 -0.31 -1.69
CA ARG A 211 9.99 0.89 -2.45
C ARG A 211 8.81 1.68 -3.03
N GLY A 212 7.61 1.12 -3.02
CA GLY A 212 6.40 1.71 -3.58
C GLY A 212 5.56 0.72 -4.38
N LEU A 213 4.59 1.22 -5.13
CA LEU A 213 3.73 0.42 -6.00
C LEU A 213 4.42 0.17 -7.34
N THR A 214 4.42 -1.07 -7.81
CA THR A 214 4.83 -1.48 -9.16
C THR A 214 3.70 -2.22 -9.84
N VAL A 215 3.65 -2.20 -11.18
CA VAL A 215 2.49 -2.71 -11.94
C VAL A 215 3.01 -3.62 -13.07
N PRO A 216 3.55 -4.83 -12.76
CA PRO A 216 4.00 -5.78 -13.77
C PRO A 216 2.85 -6.34 -14.60
N VAL A 217 3.17 -6.80 -15.81
CA VAL A 217 2.21 -7.23 -16.84
C VAL A 217 2.24 -8.73 -17.01
N MET A 218 1.06 -9.35 -16.98
CA MET A 218 0.83 -10.72 -17.44
C MET A 218 0.38 -10.67 -18.90
N ARG A 219 1.09 -11.37 -19.79
CA ARG A 219 0.83 -11.38 -21.23
C ARG A 219 -0.20 -12.40 -21.62
N ASN A 220 -1.08 -12.05 -22.59
CA ASN A 220 -2.04 -12.96 -23.20
C ASN A 220 -2.88 -13.76 -22.18
N VAL A 221 -3.46 -13.05 -21.21
CA VAL A 221 -4.24 -13.68 -20.12
C VAL A 221 -5.45 -14.46 -20.65
N GLU A 222 -6.00 -14.06 -21.79
CA GLU A 222 -7.07 -14.78 -22.49
C GLU A 222 -6.70 -16.25 -22.78
N SER A 223 -5.41 -16.53 -23.07
CA SER A 223 -4.89 -17.85 -23.43
C SER A 223 -4.36 -18.66 -22.23
N MET A 224 -4.20 -18.03 -21.05
CA MET A 224 -3.63 -18.66 -19.86
C MET A 224 -4.67 -19.53 -19.13
N SER A 225 -4.22 -20.64 -18.55
CA SER A 225 -5.01 -21.38 -17.56
C SER A 225 -5.05 -20.66 -16.21
N MET A 226 -5.95 -21.06 -15.31
CA MET A 226 -6.01 -20.54 -13.93
C MET A 226 -4.68 -20.78 -13.20
N ALA A 227 -4.04 -21.93 -13.42
CA ALA A 227 -2.77 -22.28 -12.81
C ALA A 227 -1.61 -21.41 -13.33
N ASP A 228 -1.60 -21.11 -14.63
CA ASP A 228 -0.56 -20.27 -15.23
C ASP A 228 -0.67 -18.84 -14.72
N ILE A 229 -1.90 -18.31 -14.60
CA ILE A 229 -2.13 -16.98 -14.02
C ILE A 229 -1.62 -16.92 -12.57
N GLU A 230 -1.98 -17.91 -11.72
CA GLU A 230 -1.52 -17.89 -10.31
C GLU A 230 0.00 -18.02 -10.20
N LYS A 231 0.65 -18.85 -11.04
CA LYS A 231 2.13 -18.95 -11.11
C LYS A 231 2.75 -17.61 -11.51
N MET A 232 2.22 -16.99 -12.57
CA MET A 232 2.71 -15.71 -13.06
C MET A 232 2.56 -14.59 -12.01
N VAL A 233 1.42 -14.57 -11.29
CA VAL A 233 1.20 -13.62 -10.18
C VAL A 233 2.24 -13.78 -9.09
N VAL A 234 2.53 -15.03 -8.68
CA VAL A 234 3.54 -15.31 -7.64
C VAL A 234 4.93 -14.91 -8.11
N GLU A 235 5.29 -15.24 -9.34
CA GLU A 235 6.59 -14.91 -9.95
C GLU A 235 6.79 -13.40 -10.03
N LEU A 236 5.85 -12.67 -10.67
CA LEU A 236 5.94 -11.23 -10.84
C LEU A 236 5.92 -10.49 -9.49
N ALA A 237 5.12 -10.96 -8.52
CA ALA A 237 5.12 -10.38 -7.17
C ALA A 237 6.44 -10.63 -6.43
N GLY A 238 7.08 -11.78 -6.63
CA GLY A 238 8.41 -12.08 -6.10
C GLY A 238 9.47 -11.15 -6.70
N LYS A 239 9.55 -11.08 -8.04
CA LYS A 239 10.45 -10.16 -8.76
C LYS A 239 10.23 -8.70 -8.36
N ALA A 240 8.97 -8.29 -8.15
CA ALA A 240 8.63 -6.94 -7.71
C ALA A 240 9.22 -6.61 -6.33
N ARG A 241 9.04 -7.49 -5.34
CA ARG A 241 9.58 -7.32 -3.98
C ARG A 241 11.10 -7.30 -3.97
N ASP A 242 11.73 -8.14 -4.79
CA ASP A 242 13.19 -8.23 -4.95
C ASP A 242 13.77 -7.10 -5.82
N SER A 243 12.94 -6.23 -6.41
CA SER A 243 13.34 -5.18 -7.36
C SER A 243 14.06 -5.74 -8.60
N LYS A 244 13.62 -6.92 -9.11
CA LYS A 244 14.20 -7.63 -10.26
C LYS A 244 13.31 -7.60 -11.50
N LEU A 245 12.23 -6.80 -11.50
CA LEU A 245 11.38 -6.64 -12.69
C LEU A 245 12.15 -5.97 -13.82
N THR A 246 12.01 -6.52 -15.03
CA THR A 246 12.58 -5.93 -16.24
C THR A 246 11.70 -4.81 -16.79
N THR A 247 12.22 -4.03 -17.73
CA THR A 247 11.43 -2.98 -18.39
C THR A 247 10.28 -3.57 -19.21
N GLU A 248 10.49 -4.70 -19.86
CA GLU A 248 9.49 -5.43 -20.63
C GLU A 248 8.33 -5.91 -19.74
N GLU A 249 8.63 -6.35 -18.52
CA GLU A 249 7.62 -6.76 -17.54
C GLU A 249 6.82 -5.59 -16.96
N LEU A 250 7.27 -4.35 -17.13
CA LEU A 250 6.64 -3.13 -16.60
C LEU A 250 5.93 -2.28 -17.66
N THR A 251 6.00 -2.65 -18.95
CA THR A 251 5.47 -1.85 -20.06
C THR A 251 4.54 -2.65 -20.94
N GLY A 252 3.68 -1.99 -21.69
CA GLY A 252 2.84 -2.59 -22.73
C GLY A 252 1.59 -3.33 -22.23
N GLY A 253 1.23 -3.22 -20.94
CA GLY A 253 -0.05 -3.74 -20.46
C GLY A 253 -1.24 -2.97 -21.04
N THR A 254 -2.35 -3.64 -21.30
CA THR A 254 -3.55 -3.06 -21.92
C THR A 254 -4.65 -2.71 -20.92
N PHE A 255 -4.65 -3.38 -19.78
CA PHE A 255 -5.61 -3.18 -18.68
C PHE A 255 -4.91 -3.39 -17.33
N THR A 256 -5.40 -2.79 -16.26
CA THR A 256 -4.81 -2.93 -14.92
C THR A 256 -5.84 -3.43 -13.90
N ILE A 257 -5.43 -4.38 -13.05
CA ILE A 257 -6.17 -4.79 -11.84
C ILE A 257 -5.39 -4.35 -10.60
N THR A 258 -6.05 -3.66 -9.69
CA THR A 258 -5.47 -3.25 -8.40
C THR A 258 -6.33 -3.76 -7.24
N ASN A 259 -5.68 -4.23 -6.16
CA ASN A 259 -6.36 -4.77 -4.99
C ASN A 259 -6.06 -3.95 -3.74
N GLY A 260 -6.96 -3.04 -3.39
CA GLY A 260 -6.93 -2.28 -2.13
C GLY A 260 -7.51 -3.04 -0.93
N GLY A 261 -8.24 -4.13 -1.18
CA GLY A 261 -8.91 -4.92 -0.14
C GLY A 261 -7.95 -5.60 0.83
N VAL A 262 -6.76 -5.97 0.38
CA VAL A 262 -5.70 -6.53 1.24
C VAL A 262 -5.22 -5.56 2.32
N PHE A 263 -5.45 -4.25 2.12
CA PHE A 263 -5.17 -3.19 3.10
C PHE A 263 -6.42 -2.71 3.84
N GLY A 264 -7.58 -3.35 3.59
CA GLY A 264 -8.84 -3.05 4.24
C GLY A 264 -9.69 -1.95 3.55
N SER A 265 -9.34 -1.52 2.34
CA SER A 265 -10.13 -0.53 1.59
C SER A 265 -11.54 -1.04 1.33
N LEU A 266 -12.56 -0.28 1.73
CA LEU A 266 -13.95 -0.57 1.43
C LEU A 266 -14.28 -0.26 -0.03
N MET A 267 -13.87 0.91 -0.49
CA MET A 267 -14.12 1.43 -1.83
C MET A 267 -13.13 2.55 -2.14
N SER A 268 -12.66 2.62 -3.38
CA SER A 268 -11.77 3.68 -3.86
C SER A 268 -11.97 3.90 -5.36
N THR A 269 -11.50 5.03 -5.85
CA THR A 269 -11.46 5.40 -7.28
C THR A 269 -10.02 5.29 -7.76
N PRO A 270 -9.58 4.15 -8.33
CA PRO A 270 -8.21 3.98 -8.78
C PRO A 270 -7.87 4.94 -9.93
N ILE A 271 -6.62 5.40 -9.96
CA ILE A 271 -6.12 6.24 -11.07
C ILE A 271 -5.67 5.33 -12.20
N ILE A 272 -6.04 5.65 -13.43
CA ILE A 272 -5.69 4.90 -14.64
C ILE A 272 -4.17 4.84 -14.81
N ASN A 273 -3.66 3.71 -15.25
CA ASN A 273 -2.25 3.54 -15.63
C ASN A 273 -2.08 3.85 -17.12
N ILE A 274 -1.81 5.12 -17.45
CA ILE A 274 -1.64 5.56 -18.83
C ILE A 274 -0.54 4.76 -19.56
N PRO A 275 -0.71 4.46 -20.88
CA PRO A 275 -1.76 4.93 -21.80
C PRO A 275 -3.07 4.12 -21.77
N GLN A 276 -3.23 3.13 -20.90
CA GLN A 276 -4.46 2.31 -20.80
C GLN A 276 -5.71 3.16 -20.60
N SER A 277 -6.86 2.69 -21.09
CA SER A 277 -8.15 3.39 -20.95
C SER A 277 -8.88 3.08 -19.64
N ALA A 278 -8.53 1.99 -18.94
CA ALA A 278 -9.27 1.59 -17.76
C ALA A 278 -8.44 0.81 -16.73
N ILE A 279 -8.95 0.78 -15.49
CA ILE A 279 -8.39 0.05 -14.36
C ILE A 279 -9.51 -0.49 -13.48
N LEU A 280 -9.43 -1.78 -13.09
CA LEU A 280 -10.35 -2.40 -12.14
C LEU A 280 -9.76 -2.34 -10.72
N GLY A 281 -10.52 -1.79 -9.78
CA GLY A 281 -10.23 -1.82 -8.35
C GLY A 281 -11.01 -2.91 -7.63
N MET A 282 -10.28 -3.80 -6.96
CA MET A 282 -10.82 -4.79 -6.02
C MET A 282 -10.74 -4.25 -4.59
N HIS A 283 -11.71 -4.60 -3.76
CA HIS A 283 -11.79 -4.09 -2.40
C HIS A 283 -11.98 -5.22 -1.38
N LYS A 284 -12.19 -4.84 -0.13
CA LYS A 284 -12.34 -5.79 0.97
C LYS A 284 -13.59 -6.65 0.79
N ILE A 285 -13.43 -7.98 0.93
CA ILE A 285 -14.56 -8.90 1.10
C ILE A 285 -15.07 -8.76 2.53
N GLN A 286 -16.38 -8.57 2.70
CA GLN A 286 -17.00 -8.53 4.01
C GLN A 286 -18.40 -9.13 3.96
N GLU A 287 -18.80 -9.80 5.02
CA GLU A 287 -20.14 -10.33 5.18
C GLU A 287 -21.14 -9.19 5.31
N ARG A 288 -22.18 -9.23 4.48
CA ARG A 288 -23.24 -8.21 4.44
C ARG A 288 -24.61 -8.86 4.29
N PRO A 289 -25.65 -8.30 4.94
CA PRO A 289 -27.03 -8.71 4.71
C PRO A 289 -27.48 -8.28 3.30
N MET A 290 -27.87 -9.26 2.50
CA MET A 290 -28.38 -9.05 1.15
C MET A 290 -29.81 -9.58 1.02
N ALA A 291 -30.65 -8.87 0.29
CA ALA A 291 -32.01 -9.32 0.00
C ALA A 291 -31.99 -10.26 -1.21
N ILE A 292 -32.19 -11.56 -0.98
CA ILE A 292 -32.20 -12.58 -2.03
C ILE A 292 -33.52 -13.31 -1.97
N ASN A 293 -34.29 -13.31 -3.06
CA ASN A 293 -35.63 -13.94 -3.14
C ASN A 293 -36.58 -13.53 -1.99
N GLY A 294 -36.51 -12.26 -1.58
CA GLY A 294 -37.34 -11.72 -0.51
C GLY A 294 -36.90 -12.08 0.91
N GLN A 295 -35.73 -12.74 1.07
CA GLN A 295 -35.14 -13.08 2.37
C GLN A 295 -33.84 -12.34 2.59
N VAL A 296 -33.54 -12.02 3.84
CA VAL A 296 -32.22 -11.45 4.22
C VAL A 296 -31.24 -12.60 4.43
N VAL A 297 -30.21 -12.64 3.60
CA VAL A 297 -29.14 -13.66 3.63
C VAL A 297 -27.81 -12.97 3.81
N ILE A 298 -26.92 -13.52 4.65
CA ILE A 298 -25.55 -13.02 4.79
C ILE A 298 -24.72 -13.56 3.62
N ARG A 299 -24.05 -12.62 2.89
CA ARG A 299 -23.22 -12.95 1.72
C ARG A 299 -21.88 -12.25 1.82
N PRO A 300 -20.77 -12.91 1.38
CA PRO A 300 -19.45 -12.29 1.28
C PRO A 300 -19.39 -11.36 0.08
N MET A 301 -19.59 -10.07 0.30
CA MET A 301 -19.69 -9.05 -0.74
C MET A 301 -18.37 -8.31 -0.92
N MET A 302 -18.04 -7.95 -2.17
CA MET A 302 -16.92 -7.08 -2.52
C MET A 302 -17.43 -5.95 -3.42
N TYR A 303 -16.98 -4.71 -3.16
CA TYR A 303 -17.14 -3.63 -4.11
C TYR A 303 -16.11 -3.72 -5.22
N LEU A 304 -16.54 -3.48 -6.45
CA LEU A 304 -15.70 -3.30 -7.62
C LEU A 304 -15.81 -1.87 -8.10
N ALA A 305 -14.68 -1.30 -8.51
CA ALA A 305 -14.60 0.03 -9.11
C ALA A 305 -13.91 -0.08 -10.47
N LEU A 306 -14.54 0.41 -11.52
CA LEU A 306 -13.92 0.58 -12.82
C LEU A 306 -13.70 2.07 -13.04
N SER A 307 -12.43 2.53 -13.00
CA SER A 307 -12.09 3.86 -13.50
C SER A 307 -11.71 3.77 -14.96
N TYR A 308 -12.19 4.69 -15.77
CA TYR A 308 -12.01 4.68 -17.22
C TYR A 308 -11.90 6.09 -17.78
N ASP A 309 -11.30 6.22 -18.97
CA ASP A 309 -11.24 7.47 -19.72
C ASP A 309 -12.51 7.64 -20.56
N HIS A 310 -13.36 8.57 -20.16
CA HIS A 310 -14.65 8.80 -20.81
C HIS A 310 -14.54 9.39 -22.23
N ARG A 311 -13.33 9.71 -22.67
CA ARG A 311 -13.08 10.06 -24.08
C ARG A 311 -13.10 8.84 -25.01
N ILE A 312 -12.90 7.62 -24.44
CA ILE A 312 -12.81 6.34 -25.17
C ILE A 312 -14.01 5.46 -24.83
N VAL A 313 -14.35 5.38 -23.53
CA VAL A 313 -15.34 4.43 -23.00
C VAL A 313 -16.58 5.20 -22.57
N ASP A 314 -17.73 4.89 -23.17
CA ASP A 314 -19.00 5.47 -22.78
C ASP A 314 -19.59 4.84 -21.51
N GLY A 315 -20.56 5.55 -20.90
CA GLY A 315 -21.23 5.09 -19.69
C GLY A 315 -21.89 3.72 -19.85
N ARG A 316 -22.51 3.44 -21.02
CA ARG A 316 -23.11 2.13 -21.32
C ARG A 316 -22.05 1.01 -21.32
N GLU A 317 -20.93 1.25 -22.01
CA GLU A 317 -19.86 0.26 -22.15
C GLU A 317 -19.18 -0.03 -20.81
N SER A 318 -18.84 1.01 -20.04
CA SER A 318 -18.21 0.86 -18.72
C SER A 318 -19.07 0.10 -17.71
N VAL A 319 -20.37 0.42 -17.68
CA VAL A 319 -21.32 -0.26 -16.79
C VAL A 319 -21.53 -1.69 -17.24
N SER A 320 -21.74 -1.93 -18.56
CA SER A 320 -21.94 -3.29 -19.10
C SER A 320 -20.71 -4.18 -18.91
N PHE A 321 -19.51 -3.65 -19.12
CA PHE A 321 -18.25 -4.34 -18.81
C PHE A 321 -18.19 -4.78 -17.35
N LEU A 322 -18.48 -3.86 -16.42
CA LEU A 322 -18.40 -4.16 -14.99
C LEU A 322 -19.49 -5.15 -14.54
N VAL A 323 -20.69 -5.06 -15.13
CA VAL A 323 -21.76 -6.04 -14.93
C VAL A 323 -21.33 -7.41 -15.43
N ARG A 324 -20.69 -7.49 -16.60
CA ARG A 324 -20.21 -8.75 -17.14
C ARG A 324 -19.11 -9.38 -16.29
N VAL A 325 -18.17 -8.60 -15.81
CA VAL A 325 -17.15 -9.06 -14.85
C VAL A 325 -17.82 -9.63 -13.58
N LYS A 326 -18.82 -8.93 -13.04
CA LYS A 326 -19.61 -9.40 -11.91
C LYS A 326 -20.28 -10.76 -12.20
N GLU A 327 -21.01 -10.87 -13.31
CA GLU A 327 -21.71 -12.12 -13.72
C GLU A 327 -20.74 -13.31 -13.80
N LEU A 328 -19.57 -13.12 -14.40
CA LEU A 328 -18.54 -14.15 -14.53
C LEU A 328 -17.94 -14.55 -13.19
N LEU A 329 -17.83 -13.61 -12.23
CA LEU A 329 -17.34 -13.91 -10.89
C LEU A 329 -18.38 -14.60 -10.01
N GLU A 330 -19.66 -14.24 -10.15
CA GLU A 330 -20.78 -14.86 -9.42
C GLU A 330 -21.11 -16.27 -9.99
N ASN A 331 -20.84 -16.49 -11.29
CA ASN A 331 -21.05 -17.76 -11.98
C ASN A 331 -19.72 -18.22 -12.65
N PRO A 332 -18.72 -18.70 -11.88
CA PRO A 332 -17.38 -18.96 -12.38
C PRO A 332 -17.30 -20.06 -13.43
N GLU A 333 -18.28 -20.95 -13.55
CA GLU A 333 -18.36 -21.96 -14.59
C GLU A 333 -18.46 -21.36 -15.99
N GLN A 334 -19.00 -20.17 -16.13
CA GLN A 334 -19.03 -19.43 -17.41
C GLN A 334 -17.63 -19.04 -17.91
N LEU A 335 -16.64 -18.95 -17.02
CA LEU A 335 -15.24 -18.65 -17.40
C LEU A 335 -14.63 -19.74 -18.30
N LEU A 336 -15.16 -20.95 -18.27
CA LEU A 336 -14.66 -22.07 -19.09
C LEU A 336 -14.82 -21.80 -20.59
N ILE A 337 -15.96 -21.23 -21.00
CA ILE A 337 -16.32 -20.99 -22.40
C ILE A 337 -16.74 -19.54 -22.69
N GLY A 338 -16.63 -18.65 -21.72
CA GLY A 338 -17.08 -17.25 -21.84
C GLY A 338 -18.59 -17.03 -21.98
N LYS A 339 -19.39 -18.11 -21.86
CA LYS A 339 -20.84 -18.09 -22.03
C LYS A 339 -21.50 -18.99 -20.97
N ASP A 340 -22.84 -18.89 -20.85
CA ASP A 340 -23.63 -19.79 -20.02
C ASP A 340 -23.50 -21.23 -20.58
N PRO A 341 -22.97 -22.20 -19.81
CA PRO A 341 -22.79 -23.57 -20.27
C PRO A 341 -24.10 -24.24 -20.66
N VAL A 342 -25.19 -23.96 -19.94
CA VAL A 342 -26.49 -24.55 -20.20
C VAL A 342 -27.11 -23.97 -21.49
N LYS A 343 -27.04 -22.65 -21.68
CA LYS A 343 -27.49 -22.02 -22.93
C LYS A 343 -26.69 -22.51 -24.13
N THR A 344 -25.36 -22.63 -23.95
CA THR A 344 -24.50 -23.15 -25.03
C THR A 344 -24.83 -24.63 -25.37
N LEU A 345 -25.09 -25.42 -24.33
CA LEU A 345 -25.51 -26.85 -24.55
C LEU A 345 -26.86 -26.94 -25.25
N LEU A 346 -27.77 -26.01 -24.97
CA LEU A 346 -29.11 -25.95 -25.54
C LEU A 346 -29.21 -25.14 -26.83
N GLU A 347 -28.08 -24.60 -27.32
CA GLU A 347 -28.01 -23.77 -28.54
C GLU A 347 -28.95 -22.55 -28.50
N LEU A 348 -29.07 -21.93 -27.29
CA LEU A 348 -29.93 -20.76 -27.01
C LEU A 348 -29.16 -19.44 -27.09
#